data_fb10ab40fe79a58f5bcee82a0a88801c
#
_entry.id   fb10ab40fe79a58f5bcee82a0a88801c
#
_cell.length_a   1.000
_cell.length_b   1.000
_cell.length_c   1.000
_cell.angle_alpha   90.00
_cell.angle_beta   90.00
_cell.angle_gamma   90.00
#
_symmetry.space_group_name_H-M   'P 1'
#
loop_
_entity.id
_entity.type
_entity.pdbx_description
1 polymer ?
#
loop_
_entity_poly.entity_id
_entity_poly.type
_entity_poly.pdbx_seq_one_letter_code
_entity_poly.pdbx_strand_id
1 'polypeptide(L)'
;MIKTIITHPGGAHKDDFLACAVLLSKFPVSIFRRDPTEEELADPEIAVVDIGHQHDPKLNNFDHHQFARDSDPSCALSLVLQKFGIYEDAKEFCSWLETTC
;
A
#
# COMPACT_ATOMS: atom_id res chain seq x y z
N MET A 1 -10.07 8.50 -9.66
CA MET A 1 -9.23 7.42 -10.19
C MET A 1 -7.76 7.72 -9.90
N ILE A 2 -7.02 6.73 -9.45
CA ILE A 2 -5.60 6.92 -9.12
C ILE A 2 -4.81 7.25 -10.39
N LYS A 3 -4.02 8.32 -10.32
CA LYS A 3 -3.19 8.81 -11.45
C LYS A 3 -1.70 8.65 -11.20
N THR A 4 -1.29 8.49 -9.94
CA THR A 4 0.12 8.39 -9.55
C THR A 4 0.24 7.52 -8.31
N ILE A 5 1.34 6.77 -8.21
CA ILE A 5 1.67 5.98 -7.02
C ILE A 5 2.97 6.52 -6.44
N ILE A 6 2.99 6.77 -5.12
CA ILE A 6 4.19 7.17 -4.38
C ILE A 6 4.48 6.11 -3.33
N THR A 7 5.72 5.67 -3.24
CA THR A 7 6.17 4.71 -2.23
C THR A 7 7.51 5.17 -1.66
N HIS A 8 8.00 4.48 -0.62
CA HIS A 8 9.19 4.94 0.09
C HIS A 8 10.43 5.01 -0.81
N PRO A 9 11.35 5.95 -0.53
CA PRO A 9 12.60 6.07 -1.27
C PRO A 9 13.52 4.87 -0.99
N GLY A 10 14.56 4.73 -1.83
CA GLY A 10 15.52 3.65 -1.69
C GLY A 10 15.12 2.39 -2.43
N GLY A 11 15.67 1.25 -2.00
CA GLY A 11 15.42 -0.02 -2.65
C GLY A 11 14.02 -0.57 -2.37
N ALA A 12 13.50 -1.33 -3.31
CA ALA A 12 12.21 -1.99 -3.15
C ALA A 12 12.30 -3.15 -2.16
N HIS A 13 11.30 -3.26 -1.27
CA HIS A 13 11.07 -4.43 -0.45
C HIS A 13 9.91 -5.23 -1.03
N LYS A 14 9.78 -6.48 -0.60
CA LYS A 14 8.71 -7.34 -1.10
C LYS A 14 7.33 -6.75 -0.88
N ASP A 15 7.10 -6.14 0.28
CA ASP A 15 5.82 -5.54 0.64
C ASP A 15 5.42 -4.41 -0.30
N ASP A 16 6.27 -3.39 -0.44
CA ASP A 16 5.93 -2.24 -1.29
C ASP A 16 5.86 -2.61 -2.76
N PHE A 17 6.76 -3.51 -3.19
CA PHE A 17 6.76 -3.99 -4.57
C PHE A 17 5.45 -4.67 -4.93
N LEU A 18 4.99 -5.60 -4.07
CA LEU A 18 3.75 -6.32 -4.32
C LEU A 18 2.52 -5.43 -4.21
N ALA A 19 2.50 -4.50 -3.26
CA ALA A 19 1.41 -3.53 -3.13
C ALA A 19 1.29 -2.68 -4.39
N CYS A 20 2.42 -2.17 -4.89
CA CYS A 20 2.45 -1.40 -6.13
C CYS A 20 2.02 -2.24 -7.33
N ALA A 21 2.42 -3.51 -7.38
CA ALA A 21 2.03 -4.40 -8.47
C ALA A 21 0.51 -4.60 -8.52
N VAL A 22 -0.14 -4.76 -7.36
CA VAL A 22 -1.60 -4.86 -7.28
C VAL A 22 -2.25 -3.58 -7.82
N LEU A 23 -1.74 -2.42 -7.41
CA LEU A 23 -2.28 -1.14 -7.88
C LEU A 23 -2.06 -0.96 -9.38
N LEU A 24 -0.89 -1.34 -9.90
CA LEU A 24 -0.60 -1.24 -11.33
C LEU A 24 -1.52 -2.12 -12.18
N SER A 25 -1.95 -3.25 -11.65
CA SER A 25 -2.89 -4.13 -12.37
C SER A 25 -4.24 -3.46 -12.61
N LYS A 26 -4.58 -2.46 -11.79
CA LYS A 26 -5.84 -1.71 -11.89
C LYS A 26 -5.66 -0.31 -12.48
N PHE A 27 -4.52 0.30 -12.25
CA PHE A 27 -4.23 1.69 -12.64
C PHE A 27 -2.84 1.76 -13.26
N PRO A 28 -2.72 1.69 -14.59
CA PRO A 28 -1.40 1.69 -15.26
C PRO A 28 -0.78 3.10 -15.25
N VAL A 29 -0.21 3.47 -14.11
CA VAL A 29 0.33 4.83 -13.86
C VAL A 29 1.79 4.73 -13.43
N SER A 30 2.45 5.90 -13.29
CA SER A 30 3.85 5.97 -12.87
C SER A 30 3.98 5.78 -11.36
N ILE A 31 5.11 5.20 -10.95
CA ILE A 31 5.49 5.04 -9.55
C ILE A 31 6.68 5.93 -9.26
N PHE A 32 6.62 6.68 -8.15
CA PHE A 32 7.72 7.51 -7.68
C PHE A 32 8.16 7.04 -6.30
N ARG A 33 9.48 6.85 -6.13
CA ARG A 33 10.06 6.45 -4.84
C ARG A 33 10.63 7.67 -4.16
N ARG A 34 9.80 8.34 -3.37
CA ARG A 34 10.16 9.55 -2.63
C ARG A 34 9.18 9.79 -1.49
N ASP A 35 9.54 10.68 -0.57
CA ASP A 35 8.61 11.08 0.48
C ASP A 35 7.42 11.84 -0.13
N PRO A 36 6.19 11.57 0.32
CA PRO A 36 5.03 12.31 -0.12
C PRO A 36 4.96 13.68 0.58
N THR A 37 4.33 14.64 -0.08
CA THR A 37 3.97 15.91 0.54
C THR A 37 2.62 15.78 1.25
N GLU A 38 2.29 16.73 2.12
CA GLU A 38 0.98 16.75 2.78
C GLU A 38 -0.15 16.87 1.77
N GLU A 39 0.05 17.65 0.72
CA GLU A 39 -0.94 17.78 -0.36
C GLU A 39 -1.17 16.46 -1.08
N GLU A 40 -0.11 15.70 -1.31
CA GLU A 40 -0.19 14.38 -1.96
C GLU A 40 -0.92 13.38 -1.07
N LEU A 41 -0.67 13.40 0.24
CA LEU A 41 -1.40 12.54 1.19
C LEU A 41 -2.89 12.85 1.21
N ALA A 42 -3.29 14.09 0.98
CA ALA A 42 -4.67 14.52 0.97
C ALA A 42 -5.37 14.36 -0.39
N ASP A 43 -4.65 13.94 -1.42
CA ASP A 43 -5.19 13.80 -2.78
C ASP A 43 -5.55 12.34 -3.07
N PRO A 44 -6.85 12.00 -3.21
CA PRO A 44 -7.26 10.62 -3.47
C PRO A 44 -6.87 10.09 -4.84
N GLU A 45 -6.41 10.94 -5.74
CA GLU A 45 -5.89 10.50 -7.05
C GLU A 45 -4.44 10.03 -6.97
N ILE A 46 -3.78 10.21 -5.81
CA ILE A 46 -2.43 9.75 -5.56
C ILE A 46 -2.46 8.65 -4.51
N ALA A 47 -2.05 7.45 -4.89
CA ALA A 47 -1.91 6.34 -3.94
C ALA A 47 -0.55 6.44 -3.26
N VAL A 48 -0.53 6.49 -1.93
CA VAL A 48 0.70 6.55 -1.13
C VAL A 48 0.83 5.22 -0.39
N VAL A 49 1.90 4.49 -0.68
CA VAL A 49 2.06 3.09 -0.30
C VAL A 49 3.32 2.91 0.54
N ASP A 50 3.18 2.32 1.72
CA ASP A 50 4.27 1.96 2.63
C ASP A 50 5.12 3.16 3.08
N ILE A 51 4.52 4.34 3.12
CA ILE A 51 5.15 5.58 3.59
C ILE A 51 4.04 6.57 3.99
N GLY A 52 4.39 7.58 4.76
CA GLY A 52 3.48 8.66 5.15
C GLY A 52 2.77 8.47 6.48
N HIS A 53 2.93 7.32 7.11
CA HIS A 53 2.37 7.00 8.44
C HIS A 53 0.85 7.19 8.53
N GLN A 54 0.13 6.95 7.43
CA GLN A 54 -1.32 7.06 7.39
C GLN A 54 -1.94 5.84 6.74
N HIS A 55 -3.04 5.37 7.31
CA HIS A 55 -3.91 4.39 6.67
C HIS A 55 -5.29 5.01 6.52
N ASP A 56 -5.56 5.55 5.34
CA ASP A 56 -6.85 6.12 4.99
C ASP A 56 -7.25 5.66 3.60
N PRO A 57 -8.06 4.59 3.50
CA PRO A 57 -8.45 4.04 2.19
C PRO A 57 -9.21 5.03 1.32
N LYS A 58 -9.92 5.99 1.91
CA LYS A 58 -10.65 7.02 1.15
C LYS A 58 -9.71 7.96 0.41
N LEU A 59 -8.52 8.19 0.98
CA LEU A 59 -7.48 9.01 0.37
C LEU A 59 -6.42 8.16 -0.32
N ASN A 60 -6.60 6.83 -0.37
CA ASN A 60 -5.64 5.88 -0.95
C ASN A 60 -4.26 5.93 -0.28
N ASN A 61 -4.24 6.10 1.05
CA ASN A 61 -3.03 6.06 1.86
C ASN A 61 -2.95 4.69 2.56
N PHE A 62 -1.84 3.98 2.35
CA PHE A 62 -1.68 2.59 2.81
C PHE A 62 -0.32 2.40 3.50
N ASP A 63 -0.22 2.84 4.74
CA ASP A 63 0.99 2.62 5.55
C ASP A 63 0.61 1.97 6.88
N HIS A 64 1.47 1.06 7.33
CA HIS A 64 1.26 0.28 8.55
C HIS A 64 2.27 0.60 9.66
N HIS A 65 3.27 1.43 9.39
CA HIS A 65 4.37 1.70 10.33
C HIS A 65 3.90 2.34 11.63
N GLN A 66 2.76 3.06 11.59
CA GLN A 66 2.18 3.70 12.77
C GLN A 66 1.37 2.74 13.65
N PHE A 67 1.12 1.49 13.19
CA PHE A 67 0.35 0.53 13.96
C PHE A 67 1.18 -0.04 15.12
N ALA A 68 0.50 -0.40 16.23
CA ALA A 68 1.16 -1.00 17.38
C ALA A 68 1.76 -2.36 17.01
N ARG A 69 2.88 -2.71 17.68
CA ARG A 69 3.58 -3.99 17.40
C ARG A 69 2.74 -5.23 17.70
N ASP A 70 1.82 -5.12 18.66
CA ASP A 70 0.96 -6.22 19.09
C ASP A 70 -0.38 -6.25 18.35
N SER A 71 -0.58 -5.36 17.38
CA SER A 71 -1.75 -5.41 16.52
C SER A 71 -1.65 -6.59 15.55
N ASP A 72 -2.77 -6.93 14.88
CA ASP A 72 -2.78 -7.98 13.87
C ASP A 72 -1.73 -7.70 12.79
N PRO A 73 -1.09 -8.75 12.24
CA PRO A 73 -0.11 -8.55 11.16
C PRO A 73 -0.69 -7.74 10.02
N SER A 74 -0.06 -6.61 9.72
CA SER A 74 -0.46 -5.73 8.63
C SER A 74 0.76 -5.23 7.88
N CYS A 75 0.59 -5.00 6.59
CA CYS A 75 1.60 -4.41 5.74
C CYS A 75 0.90 -3.66 4.61
N ALA A 76 1.65 -2.88 3.82
CA ALA A 76 1.05 -2.12 2.74
C ALA A 76 0.30 -3.03 1.77
N LEU A 77 0.86 -4.20 1.47
CA LEU A 77 0.19 -5.18 0.59
C LEU A 77 -1.18 -5.59 1.14
N SER A 78 -1.26 -5.96 2.43
CA SER A 78 -2.54 -6.38 3.02
C SER A 78 -3.56 -5.24 3.01
N LEU A 79 -3.13 -4.00 3.28
CA LEU A 79 -4.02 -2.84 3.28
C LEU A 79 -4.57 -2.56 1.88
N VAL A 80 -3.73 -2.67 0.85
CA VAL A 80 -4.18 -2.51 -0.54
C VAL A 80 -5.17 -3.61 -0.92
N LEU A 81 -4.87 -4.86 -0.57
CA LEU A 81 -5.77 -5.98 -0.86
C LEU A 81 -7.12 -5.81 -0.17
N GLN A 82 -7.14 -5.31 1.06
CA GLN A 82 -8.38 -5.04 1.80
C GLN A 82 -9.21 -3.95 1.11
N LYS A 83 -8.56 -2.89 0.63
CA LYS A 83 -9.24 -1.80 -0.08
C LYS A 83 -10.03 -2.32 -1.28
N PHE A 84 -9.48 -3.28 -2.02
CA PHE A 84 -10.11 -3.83 -3.21
C PHE A 84 -10.95 -5.08 -2.96
N GLY A 85 -11.10 -5.47 -1.69
CA GLY A 85 -11.98 -6.56 -1.31
C GLY A 85 -11.48 -7.96 -1.70
N ILE A 86 -10.16 -8.13 -1.89
CA ILE A 86 -9.57 -9.41 -2.30
C ILE A 86 -8.61 -10.00 -1.26
N TYR A 87 -8.54 -9.40 -0.07
CA TYR A 87 -7.60 -9.85 0.96
C TYR A 87 -7.87 -11.29 1.41
N GLU A 88 -9.12 -11.64 1.68
CA GLU A 88 -9.46 -12.99 2.15
C GLU A 88 -9.14 -14.05 1.10
N ASP A 89 -9.44 -13.78 -0.17
CA ASP A 89 -9.11 -14.70 -1.25
C ASP A 89 -7.59 -14.85 -1.40
N ALA A 90 -6.86 -13.73 -1.34
CA ALA A 90 -5.41 -13.75 -1.44
C ALA A 90 -4.79 -14.54 -0.27
N LYS A 91 -5.31 -14.37 0.94
CA LYS A 91 -4.86 -15.09 2.13
C LYS A 91 -5.05 -16.61 1.98
N GLU A 92 -6.16 -17.02 1.37
CA GLU A 92 -6.46 -18.42 1.16
C GLU A 92 -5.51 -19.05 0.12
N PHE A 93 -5.24 -18.35 -0.98
CA PHE A 93 -4.41 -18.87 -2.06
C PHE A 93 -2.91 -18.64 -1.89
N CYS A 94 -2.53 -17.67 -1.06
CA CYS A 94 -1.13 -17.28 -0.85
C CYS A 94 -0.73 -17.55 0.60
N SER A 95 -0.24 -18.75 0.88
CA SER A 95 0.15 -19.13 2.25
C SER A 95 1.26 -18.26 2.82
N TRP A 96 2.01 -17.58 1.96
CA TRP A 96 3.11 -16.69 2.35
C TRP A 96 2.65 -15.26 2.70
N LEU A 97 1.38 -14.92 2.48
CA LEU A 97 0.92 -13.54 2.57
C LEU A 97 1.11 -12.95 3.98
N GLU A 98 0.61 -13.62 5.00
CA GLU A 98 0.73 -13.14 6.38
C GLU A 98 2.17 -13.11 6.85
N THR A 99 3.00 -14.06 6.38
CA THR A 99 4.42 -14.10 6.71
C THR A 99 5.18 -12.93 6.08
N THR A 100 4.73 -12.45 4.92
CA THR A 100 5.30 -11.29 4.24
C THR A 100 5.01 -10.00 5.02
N CYS A 101 3.87 -9.92 5.65
CA CYS A 101 3.53 -8.83 6.53
C CYS A 101 4.27 -9.00 7.87
#